data_dd6da7f0b4ac255062feeaf3c5e2f775
#
_entry.id   dd6da7f0b4ac255062feeaf3c5e2f775
#
_cell.length_a   1.000
_cell.length_b   1.000
_cell.length_c   1.000
_cell.angle_alpha   90.00
_cell.angle_beta   90.00
_cell.angle_gamma   90.00
#
_symmetry.space_group_name_H-M   'P 1'
#
loop_
_entity.id
_entity.type
_entity.pdbx_description
1 polymer ?
#
loop_
_entity_poly.entity_id
_entity_poly.type
_entity_poly.pdbx_seq_one_letter_code
_entity_poly.pdbx_strand_id
1 'polypeptide(L)'
;SVDINPNDIESYTVLKGAGATALYGILAGNGVIIITTKKGKEGKTKVNISSSVTMSEVNKYPELQSKWREGSGLSPRVLSMNANTPSGISFYPGFTSGFQTNGPAYSSSDDASIKFRNFYKDFFKTGINTTNNVSLSGGTEKINYYVSASTSTDEVIVPNTDYARYTLK
;
A
#
# COMPACT_ATOMS: atom_id res chain seq x y z
N SER A 1 19.82 -5.42 -5.15
CA SER A 1 19.08 -6.63 -4.76
C SER A 1 18.49 -7.28 -6.00
N VAL A 2 18.73 -8.57 -6.18
CA VAL A 2 18.09 -9.31 -7.27
C VAL A 2 16.62 -9.47 -6.89
N ASP A 3 15.73 -8.90 -7.68
CA ASP A 3 14.29 -9.01 -7.46
C ASP A 3 13.81 -10.38 -8.00
N ILE A 4 13.74 -11.36 -7.10
CA ILE A 4 13.34 -12.72 -7.43
C ILE A 4 11.82 -12.82 -7.22
N ASN A 5 11.11 -13.36 -8.22
CA ASN A 5 9.71 -13.67 -8.09
C ASN A 5 9.51 -14.78 -7.03
N PRO A 6 8.73 -14.55 -5.97
CA PRO A 6 8.47 -15.56 -4.94
C PRO A 6 7.90 -16.88 -5.49
N ASN A 7 7.13 -16.82 -6.57
CA ASN A 7 6.56 -18.00 -7.21
C ASN A 7 7.60 -18.92 -7.87
N ASP A 8 8.81 -18.39 -8.15
CA ASP A 8 9.93 -19.14 -8.73
C ASP A 8 10.87 -19.72 -7.68
N ILE A 9 10.62 -19.49 -6.40
CA ILE A 9 11.44 -20.03 -5.30
C ILE A 9 11.00 -21.45 -5.01
N GLU A 10 11.97 -22.38 -4.98
CA GLU A 10 11.78 -23.76 -4.53
C GLU A 10 11.97 -23.87 -3.01
N SER A 11 13.05 -23.25 -2.49
CA SER A 11 13.34 -23.24 -1.06
C SER A 11 14.21 -22.05 -0.68
N TYR A 12 14.17 -21.69 0.61
CA TYR A 12 15.10 -20.74 1.19
C TYR A 12 15.71 -21.34 2.46
N THR A 13 17.01 -21.14 2.64
CA THR A 13 17.75 -21.61 3.80
C THR A 13 18.45 -20.42 4.45
N VAL A 14 18.25 -20.26 5.75
CA VAL A 14 18.91 -19.21 6.53
C VAL A 14 20.07 -19.81 7.29
N LEU A 15 21.30 -19.41 6.96
CA LEU A 15 22.51 -19.76 7.70
C LEU A 15 22.85 -18.63 8.67
N LYS A 16 23.08 -18.97 9.94
CA LYS A 16 23.42 -18.02 11.00
C LYS A 16 24.78 -18.34 11.61
N GLY A 17 25.47 -17.31 12.10
CA GLY A 17 26.72 -17.45 12.87
C GLY A 17 27.89 -18.03 12.09
N ALA A 18 28.74 -18.79 12.81
CA ALA A 18 30.00 -19.29 12.27
C ALA A 18 29.89 -20.19 11.04
N GLY A 19 28.79 -20.92 10.90
CA GLY A 19 28.53 -21.73 9.71
C GLY A 19 28.38 -20.91 8.43
N ALA A 20 27.79 -19.72 8.51
CA ALA A 20 27.66 -18.80 7.39
C ALA A 20 29.01 -18.21 7.00
N THR A 21 29.81 -17.76 7.98
CA THR A 21 31.14 -17.18 7.75
C THR A 21 32.15 -18.19 7.20
N ALA A 22 32.08 -19.45 7.62
CA ALA A 22 32.92 -20.51 7.11
C ALA A 22 32.70 -20.80 5.61
N LEU A 23 31.47 -20.67 5.13
CA LEU A 23 31.14 -20.94 3.73
C LEU A 23 31.22 -19.70 2.82
N TYR A 24 30.88 -18.53 3.33
CA TYR A 24 30.68 -17.29 2.55
C TYR A 24 31.60 -16.14 2.98
N GLY A 25 32.51 -16.38 3.92
CA GLY A 25 33.48 -15.39 4.39
C GLY A 25 32.92 -14.32 5.32
N ILE A 26 33.70 -13.27 5.54
CA ILE A 26 33.42 -12.22 6.53
C ILE A 26 32.10 -11.48 6.25
N LEU A 27 31.71 -11.34 4.99
CA LEU A 27 30.45 -10.68 4.62
C LEU A 27 29.21 -11.41 5.14
N ALA A 28 29.36 -12.67 5.51
CA ALA A 28 28.28 -13.50 6.05
C ALA A 28 28.18 -13.45 7.59
N GLY A 29 28.92 -12.54 8.25
CA GLY A 29 28.95 -12.43 9.71
C GLY A 29 27.58 -12.22 10.36
N ASN A 30 26.68 -11.53 9.69
CA ASN A 30 25.30 -11.30 10.12
C ASN A 30 24.31 -12.39 9.65
N GLY A 31 24.81 -13.43 8.98
CA GLY A 31 24.02 -14.50 8.39
C GLY A 31 23.86 -14.38 6.88
N VAL A 32 23.44 -15.49 6.26
CA VAL A 32 23.20 -15.60 4.80
C VAL A 32 21.84 -16.24 4.56
N ILE A 33 21.10 -15.71 3.59
CA ILE A 33 19.88 -16.32 3.06
C ILE A 33 20.22 -16.91 1.70
N ILE A 34 20.14 -18.23 1.60
CA ILE A 34 20.33 -18.96 0.34
C ILE A 34 18.95 -19.19 -0.28
N ILE A 35 18.75 -18.67 -1.48
CA ILE A 35 17.51 -18.85 -2.22
C ILE A 35 17.76 -19.82 -3.36
N THR A 36 17.05 -20.94 -3.34
CA THR A 36 17.07 -21.91 -4.43
C THR A 36 15.85 -21.72 -5.29
N THR A 37 16.03 -21.45 -6.57
CA THR A 37 14.93 -21.27 -7.51
C THR A 37 14.53 -22.60 -8.13
N LYS A 38 13.25 -22.71 -8.52
CA LYS A 38 12.70 -23.86 -9.23
C LYS A 38 13.47 -24.16 -10.51
N LYS A 39 13.72 -25.43 -10.76
CA LYS A 39 14.39 -25.96 -11.95
C LYS A 39 13.50 -26.99 -12.63
N GLY A 40 13.76 -27.26 -13.89
CA GLY A 40 13.15 -28.39 -14.59
C GLY A 40 13.57 -29.70 -13.95
N LYS A 41 12.65 -30.67 -13.95
CA LYS A 41 12.89 -32.04 -13.50
C LYS A 41 12.52 -32.98 -14.65
N GLU A 42 13.22 -34.10 -14.72
CA GLU A 42 12.88 -35.15 -15.67
C GLU A 42 11.42 -35.57 -15.53
N GLY A 43 10.76 -35.80 -16.63
CA GLY A 43 9.38 -36.23 -16.69
C GLY A 43 8.53 -35.47 -17.69
N LYS A 44 7.24 -35.79 -17.70
CA LYS A 44 6.27 -35.11 -18.58
C LYS A 44 6.19 -33.63 -18.25
N THR A 45 6.00 -32.83 -19.28
CA THR A 45 5.77 -31.40 -19.15
C THR A 45 4.59 -31.10 -18.21
N LYS A 46 4.84 -30.28 -17.21
CA LYS A 46 3.82 -29.79 -16.26
C LYS A 46 3.64 -28.29 -16.45
N VAL A 47 2.39 -27.87 -16.54
CA VAL A 47 1.98 -26.47 -16.55
C VAL A 47 1.33 -26.17 -15.21
N ASN A 48 1.84 -25.13 -14.54
CA ASN A 48 1.22 -24.60 -13.33
C ASN A 48 0.74 -23.17 -13.61
N ILE A 49 -0.51 -22.92 -13.25
CA ILE A 49 -1.12 -21.59 -13.32
C ILE A 49 -1.57 -21.23 -11.92
N SER A 50 -1.15 -20.09 -11.43
CA SER A 50 -1.63 -19.53 -10.15
C SER A 50 -2.08 -18.11 -10.33
N SER A 51 -3.20 -17.80 -9.74
CA SER A 51 -3.76 -16.44 -9.69
C SER A 51 -4.22 -16.15 -8.28
N SER A 52 -3.85 -14.99 -7.76
CA SER A 52 -4.31 -14.53 -6.46
C SER A 52 -4.75 -13.07 -6.53
N VAL A 53 -5.81 -12.76 -5.83
CA VAL A 53 -6.32 -11.40 -5.64
C VAL A 53 -6.41 -11.14 -4.16
N THR A 54 -5.81 -10.06 -3.72
CA THR A 54 -5.85 -9.61 -2.33
C THR A 54 -6.45 -8.22 -2.27
N MET A 55 -7.45 -8.03 -1.43
CA MET A 55 -8.05 -6.73 -1.17
C MET A 55 -7.57 -6.21 0.17
N SER A 56 -7.23 -4.94 0.22
CA SER A 56 -6.74 -4.26 1.43
C SER A 56 -7.57 -3.00 1.68
N GLU A 57 -8.02 -2.84 2.91
CA GLU A 57 -8.77 -1.67 3.35
C GLU A 57 -8.19 -1.14 4.65
N VAL A 58 -8.39 0.14 4.91
CA VAL A 58 -8.01 0.73 6.19
C VAL A 58 -8.93 0.19 7.29
N ASN A 59 -8.35 -0.55 8.22
CA ASN A 59 -9.12 -1.20 9.29
C ASN A 59 -9.70 -0.19 10.29
N LYS A 60 -8.94 0.86 10.64
CA LYS A 60 -9.37 1.86 11.64
C LYS A 60 -8.86 3.24 11.28
N TYR A 61 -9.75 4.21 11.36
CA TYR A 61 -9.42 5.63 11.27
C TYR A 61 -9.39 6.25 12.66
N PRO A 62 -8.62 7.34 12.86
CA PRO A 62 -8.74 8.15 14.05
C PRO A 62 -10.18 8.63 14.24
N GLU A 63 -10.64 8.60 15.47
CA GLU A 63 -11.93 9.19 15.80
C GLU A 63 -11.82 10.71 15.76
N LEU A 64 -12.55 11.31 14.84
CA LEU A 64 -12.61 12.74 14.70
C LEU A 64 -13.86 13.27 15.39
N GLN A 65 -13.72 14.45 15.99
CA GLN A 65 -14.86 15.18 16.52
C GLN A 65 -15.79 15.59 15.36
N SER A 66 -17.02 15.09 15.37
CA SER A 66 -18.01 15.28 14.29
C SER A 66 -19.31 15.95 14.74
N LYS A 67 -19.43 16.31 16.03
CA LYS A 67 -20.65 16.87 16.60
C LYS A 67 -20.68 18.38 16.55
N TRP A 68 -19.53 19.02 16.70
CA TRP A 68 -19.43 20.46 16.88
C TRP A 68 -18.59 21.07 15.75
N ARG A 69 -19.04 22.22 15.28
CA ARG A 69 -18.29 23.00 14.29
C ARG A 69 -17.13 23.73 14.94
N GLU A 70 -16.21 24.19 14.11
CA GLU A 70 -15.24 25.17 14.52
C GLU A 70 -15.95 26.51 14.84
N GLY A 71 -15.55 27.14 15.90
CA GLY A 71 -16.17 28.41 16.31
C GLY A 71 -15.76 28.82 17.71
N SER A 72 -16.34 29.92 18.19
CA SER A 72 -16.16 30.43 19.56
C SER A 72 -17.52 30.51 20.23
N GLY A 73 -17.68 29.77 21.32
CA GLY A 73 -18.98 29.70 22.01
C GLY A 73 -20.06 29.13 21.08
N LEU A 74 -21.21 29.79 20.99
CA LEU A 74 -22.32 29.39 20.10
C LEU A 74 -22.21 29.97 18.68
N SER A 75 -21.17 30.76 18.39
CA SER A 75 -21.00 31.42 17.10
C SER A 75 -20.17 30.56 16.17
N PRO A 76 -20.67 30.21 14.97
CA PRO A 76 -19.90 29.49 13.99
C PRO A 76 -18.82 30.40 13.44
N ARG A 77 -17.68 29.80 13.06
CA ARG A 77 -16.70 30.50 12.24
C ARG A 77 -17.26 30.66 10.82
N VAL A 78 -17.56 31.86 10.44
CA VAL A 78 -18.01 32.16 9.08
C VAL A 78 -16.79 32.53 8.24
N LEU A 79 -16.43 31.69 7.30
CA LEU A 79 -15.49 32.04 6.23
C LEU A 79 -16.27 32.82 5.18
N SER A 80 -16.13 34.14 5.20
CA SER A 80 -16.69 34.97 4.15
C SER A 80 -15.70 35.08 2.99
N MET A 81 -16.12 34.65 1.80
CA MET A 81 -15.38 34.91 0.56
C MET A 81 -15.54 36.39 0.22
N ASN A 82 -14.49 37.17 0.36
CA ASN A 82 -14.50 38.59 0.01
C ASN A 82 -13.66 38.79 -1.25
N ALA A 83 -14.29 39.26 -2.34
CA ALA A 83 -13.63 39.49 -3.61
C ALA A 83 -12.50 40.55 -3.56
N ASN A 84 -12.43 41.32 -2.47
CA ASN A 84 -11.47 42.39 -2.32
C ASN A 84 -10.16 42.02 -1.59
N THR A 85 -10.02 40.76 -1.17
CA THR A 85 -8.75 40.26 -0.60
C THR A 85 -7.97 39.44 -1.63
N PRO A 86 -6.64 39.56 -1.74
CA PRO A 86 -5.84 38.80 -2.69
C PRO A 86 -6.00 37.28 -2.56
N SER A 87 -6.41 36.78 -1.40
CA SER A 87 -6.68 35.38 -1.13
C SER A 87 -8.15 34.97 -1.29
N GLY A 88 -9.06 35.92 -1.55
CA GLY A 88 -10.49 35.66 -1.62
C GLY A 88 -11.14 35.27 -0.29
N ILE A 89 -10.38 35.16 0.78
CA ILE A 89 -10.84 34.71 2.11
C ILE A 89 -10.64 35.84 3.11
N SER A 90 -11.71 36.30 3.72
CA SER A 90 -11.66 37.29 4.81
C SER A 90 -12.06 36.61 6.12
N PHE A 91 -11.22 36.82 7.12
CA PHE A 91 -11.57 36.46 8.50
C PHE A 91 -12.25 37.65 9.17
N TYR A 92 -13.39 37.45 9.82
CA TYR A 92 -14.05 38.52 10.55
C TYR A 92 -13.13 39.10 11.63
N PRO A 93 -13.01 40.46 11.72
CA PRO A 93 -12.23 41.09 12.78
C PRO A 93 -12.87 40.78 14.13
N GLY A 94 -12.13 40.17 15.01
CA GLY A 94 -12.57 39.72 16.33
C GLY A 94 -12.10 38.30 16.68
N PHE A 95 -11.64 37.55 15.70
CA PHE A 95 -11.01 36.27 15.90
C PHE A 95 -9.50 36.42 16.08
N THR A 96 -9.08 36.77 17.27
CA THR A 96 -7.69 36.65 17.68
C THR A 96 -7.48 35.27 18.27
N SER A 97 -6.64 34.49 17.56
CA SER A 97 -5.96 33.30 18.05
C SER A 97 -6.75 32.03 18.28
N GLY A 98 -6.35 31.01 17.54
CA GLY A 98 -6.53 29.61 17.86
C GLY A 98 -7.75 28.96 17.19
N PHE A 99 -7.51 27.78 16.65
CA PHE A 99 -8.58 26.86 16.25
C PHE A 99 -9.40 26.48 17.48
N GLN A 100 -10.53 27.11 17.66
CA GLN A 100 -11.45 26.76 18.75
C GLN A 100 -12.49 25.80 18.22
N THR A 101 -12.62 24.69 18.90
CA THR A 101 -13.53 23.58 18.54
C THR A 101 -14.92 23.70 19.18
N ASN A 102 -15.24 24.85 19.81
CA ASN A 102 -16.44 25.04 20.61
C ASN A 102 -17.55 25.82 19.88
N GLY A 103 -17.68 25.61 18.57
CA GLY A 103 -18.79 26.17 17.80
C GLY A 103 -20.11 25.44 18.02
N PRO A 104 -21.19 25.88 17.35
CA PRO A 104 -22.49 25.20 17.43
C PRO A 104 -22.40 23.78 16.81
N ALA A 105 -23.34 22.94 17.21
CA ALA A 105 -23.47 21.60 16.65
C ALA A 105 -23.78 21.66 15.14
N TYR A 106 -23.33 20.65 14.41
CA TYR A 106 -23.75 20.44 13.02
C TYR A 106 -25.26 20.19 12.96
N SER A 107 -25.93 20.78 11.98
CA SER A 107 -27.34 20.63 11.74
C SER A 107 -27.61 19.99 10.38
N SER A 108 -28.76 19.31 10.26
CA SER A 108 -29.22 18.78 8.99
C SER A 108 -29.53 19.87 7.94
N SER A 109 -29.84 21.09 8.41
CA SER A 109 -30.06 22.26 7.57
C SER A 109 -28.80 22.97 7.13
N ASP A 110 -27.63 22.54 7.60
CA ASP A 110 -26.37 23.16 7.20
C ASP A 110 -26.07 22.94 5.73
N ASP A 111 -25.47 23.95 5.10
CA ASP A 111 -24.95 23.84 3.72
C ASP A 111 -23.90 22.73 3.63
N ALA A 112 -23.81 22.09 2.46
CA ALA A 112 -22.89 20.98 2.21
C ALA A 112 -21.41 21.34 2.46
N SER A 113 -21.05 22.63 2.28
CA SER A 113 -19.70 23.14 2.55
C SER A 113 -19.36 23.20 4.05
N ILE A 114 -20.38 23.21 4.90
CA ILE A 114 -20.24 23.34 6.37
C ILE A 114 -20.30 21.98 7.06
N LYS A 115 -20.85 20.96 6.38
CA LYS A 115 -21.02 19.62 6.97
C LYS A 115 -19.67 18.98 7.31
N PHE A 116 -19.66 18.20 8.39
CA PHE A 116 -18.49 17.40 8.74
C PHE A 116 -18.10 16.45 7.60
N ARG A 117 -16.86 16.49 7.20
CA ARG A 117 -16.26 15.56 6.25
C ARG A 117 -15.14 14.79 6.91
N ASN A 118 -15.17 13.48 6.75
CA ASN A 118 -14.08 12.63 7.20
C ASN A 118 -13.05 12.47 6.08
N PHE A 119 -12.09 13.38 6.05
CA PHE A 119 -11.03 13.40 5.04
C PHE A 119 -10.22 12.10 4.96
N TYR A 120 -10.11 11.36 6.06
CA TYR A 120 -9.43 10.05 6.03
C TYR A 120 -10.20 9.06 5.16
N LYS A 121 -11.54 9.00 5.28
CA LYS A 121 -12.37 8.12 4.46
C LYS A 121 -12.40 8.54 2.99
N ASP A 122 -12.33 9.85 2.75
CA ASP A 122 -12.32 10.39 1.38
C ASP A 122 -10.95 10.20 0.69
N PHE A 123 -9.87 10.11 1.48
CA PHE A 123 -8.51 10.01 0.95
C PHE A 123 -8.11 8.58 0.59
N PHE A 124 -8.40 7.62 1.46
CA PHE A 124 -8.01 6.23 1.24
C PHE A 124 -9.00 5.50 0.34
N LYS A 125 -8.47 4.69 -0.57
CA LYS A 125 -9.23 3.78 -1.43
C LYS A 125 -9.05 2.33 -0.98
N THR A 126 -9.89 1.42 -1.46
CA THR A 126 -9.63 -0.01 -1.36
C THR A 126 -8.45 -0.36 -2.27
N GLY A 127 -7.42 -0.95 -1.70
CA GLY A 127 -6.28 -1.45 -2.45
C GLY A 127 -6.58 -2.85 -3.00
N ILE A 128 -6.14 -3.11 -4.23
CA ILE A 128 -6.30 -4.41 -4.90
C ILE A 128 -4.93 -4.86 -5.41
N ASN A 129 -4.43 -5.96 -4.85
CA ASN A 129 -3.24 -6.63 -5.37
C ASN A 129 -3.66 -7.84 -6.18
N THR A 130 -3.19 -7.93 -7.42
CA THR A 130 -3.44 -9.08 -8.31
C THR A 130 -2.10 -9.67 -8.74
N THR A 131 -1.89 -10.94 -8.46
CA THR A 131 -0.70 -11.67 -8.90
C THR A 131 -1.11 -12.86 -9.75
N ASN A 132 -0.61 -12.91 -10.98
CA ASN A 132 -0.81 -14.03 -11.89
C ASN A 132 0.55 -14.62 -12.25
N ASN A 133 0.64 -15.94 -12.24
CA ASN A 133 1.85 -16.66 -12.59
C ASN A 133 1.51 -17.87 -13.44
N VAL A 134 2.29 -18.05 -14.50
CA VAL A 134 2.24 -19.27 -15.34
C VAL A 134 3.65 -19.84 -15.38
N SER A 135 3.79 -21.12 -15.11
CA SER A 135 5.09 -21.79 -15.24
C SER A 135 4.97 -23.12 -15.95
N LEU A 136 6.01 -23.42 -16.72
CA LEU A 136 6.17 -24.63 -17.50
C LEU A 136 7.45 -25.33 -17.06
N SER A 137 7.36 -26.58 -16.68
CA SER A 137 8.53 -27.38 -16.29
C SER A 137 8.47 -28.78 -16.86
N GLY A 138 9.63 -29.32 -17.21
CA GLY A 138 9.74 -30.67 -17.73
C GLY A 138 11.17 -31.01 -18.09
N GLY A 139 11.38 -32.19 -18.65
CA GLY A 139 12.69 -32.57 -19.11
C GLY A 139 12.81 -34.04 -19.49
N THR A 140 13.95 -34.33 -20.07
CA THR A 140 14.43 -35.68 -20.38
C THR A 140 15.72 -35.92 -19.61
N GLU A 141 16.28 -37.14 -19.67
CA GLU A 141 17.58 -37.44 -19.06
C GLU A 141 18.72 -36.45 -19.45
N LYS A 142 18.60 -35.81 -20.62
CA LYS A 142 19.64 -34.93 -21.16
C LYS A 142 19.35 -33.43 -21.01
N ILE A 143 18.07 -33.05 -20.97
CA ILE A 143 17.67 -31.64 -21.00
C ILE A 143 16.51 -31.43 -20.03
N ASN A 144 16.68 -30.55 -19.08
CA ASN A 144 15.65 -30.08 -18.17
C ASN A 144 15.38 -28.59 -18.40
N TYR A 145 14.11 -28.21 -18.38
CA TYR A 145 13.71 -26.83 -18.58
C TYR A 145 12.68 -26.37 -17.55
N TYR A 146 12.76 -25.11 -17.19
CA TYR A 146 11.79 -24.39 -16.40
C TYR A 146 11.64 -22.98 -16.99
N VAL A 147 10.43 -22.62 -17.32
CA VAL A 147 10.09 -21.29 -17.84
C VAL A 147 8.93 -20.76 -17.01
N SER A 148 8.98 -19.51 -16.59
CA SER A 148 7.87 -18.86 -15.91
C SER A 148 7.65 -17.44 -16.39
N ALA A 149 6.41 -17.02 -16.38
CA ALA A 149 5.98 -15.64 -16.61
C ALA A 149 5.02 -15.22 -15.51
N SER A 150 5.23 -14.05 -14.94
CA SER A 150 4.33 -13.53 -13.93
C SER A 150 4.06 -12.04 -14.10
N THR A 151 2.86 -11.66 -13.69
CA THR A 151 2.43 -10.27 -13.55
C THR A 151 1.98 -10.03 -12.12
N SER A 152 2.39 -8.92 -11.54
CA SER A 152 1.91 -8.46 -10.24
C SER A 152 1.53 -6.99 -10.37
N THR A 153 0.28 -6.68 -10.14
CA THR A 153 -0.23 -5.31 -10.08
C THR A 153 -0.71 -5.03 -8.67
N ASP A 154 -0.30 -3.92 -8.12
CA ASP A 154 -0.62 -3.51 -6.76
C ASP A 154 -1.21 -2.10 -6.78
N GLU A 155 -2.52 -2.02 -6.65
CA GLU A 155 -3.25 -0.79 -6.39
C GLU A 155 -3.31 -0.60 -4.88
N VAL A 156 -2.49 0.32 -4.37
CA VAL A 156 -2.34 0.54 -2.93
C VAL A 156 -3.48 1.40 -2.39
N ILE A 157 -3.74 1.29 -1.10
CA ILE A 157 -4.79 2.08 -0.39
C ILE A 157 -4.57 3.59 -0.47
N VAL A 158 -3.33 4.04 -0.74
CA VAL A 158 -2.98 5.45 -0.94
C VAL A 158 -3.09 5.78 -2.43
N PRO A 159 -3.84 6.82 -2.82
CA PRO A 159 -3.94 7.22 -4.23
C PRO A 159 -2.59 7.52 -4.87
N ASN A 160 -2.44 7.21 -6.16
CA ASN A 160 -1.24 7.50 -6.97
C ASN A 160 0.05 6.80 -6.52
N THR A 161 -0.05 5.65 -5.84
CA THR A 161 1.09 4.83 -5.45
C THR A 161 1.02 3.42 -6.04
N ASP A 162 0.44 3.30 -7.22
CA ASP A 162 0.23 2.02 -7.88
C ASP A 162 1.55 1.47 -8.43
N TYR A 163 1.71 0.15 -8.41
CA TYR A 163 2.92 -0.54 -8.85
C TYR A 163 2.57 -1.71 -9.75
N ALA A 164 3.34 -1.90 -10.80
CA ALA A 164 3.21 -3.06 -11.68
C ALA A 164 4.58 -3.71 -11.93
N ARG A 165 4.64 -5.03 -11.87
CA ARG A 165 5.84 -5.81 -12.12
C ARG A 165 5.54 -6.97 -13.06
N TYR A 166 6.42 -7.11 -14.04
CA TYR A 166 6.41 -8.22 -14.99
C TYR A 166 7.72 -8.99 -14.85
N THR A 167 7.65 -10.29 -14.71
CA THR A 167 8.84 -11.14 -14.55
C THR A 167 8.79 -12.28 -15.55
N LEU A 168 9.91 -12.55 -16.19
CA LEU A 168 10.12 -13.69 -17.07
C LEU A 168 11.40 -14.43 -16.66
N LYS A 169 11.32 -15.76 -16.62
CA LYS A 169 12.46 -16.62 -16.28
C LYS A 169 12.56 -17.78 -17.27
#